data_74d975f773238e7a8aa39dfe57c48752
#
_entry.id   74d975f773238e7a8aa39dfe57c48752
#
_cell.length_a   1.000
_cell.length_b   1.000
_cell.length_c   1.000
_cell.angle_alpha   90.00
_cell.angle_beta   90.00
_cell.angle_gamma   90.00
#
_symmetry.space_group_name_H-M   'P 1'
#
loop_
_entity.id
_entity.type
_entity.pdbx_description
1 polymer ?
#
loop_
_entity_poly.entity_id
_entity_poly.type
_entity_poly.pdbx_seq_one_letter_code
_entity_poly.pdbx_strand_id
1 'polypeptide(L)'
;MGLFLYYASRKRAIKLMKKIYSPLRYPGGKAKVLAFMKDLIKKNFKEEKPCYIEPYAGGAAVALGLLLEDVVSDIYINDNDIAIYSFWEYCIRRHPTKLINKIRNVKVTIDEWEKQACIYADTKKKEGFELGFAAFFLNRCNHSGIIKGGPIGGHTQTGQYRLDCRFNKTELINRINAIAKRRKNIHVFKDDTKDFLLRKDLHNVLCDCLLYLDPPYYKKGSQLYKNFYIHKDHEEISKIMQKLNVRWVISYDNQPEIRKFYAGLKKREFNLTYYAGHKTVKREKNGKEIMFFSNRIKKIPPMSLIDK
;
A
#
# COMPACT_ATOMS: atom_id res chain seq x y z
N MET A 1 38.05 -10.02 21.65
CA MET A 1 36.73 -9.73 22.24
C MET A 1 36.01 -8.54 21.63
N GLY A 2 36.68 -7.46 21.21
CA GLY A 2 36.09 -6.25 20.60
C GLY A 2 35.42 -6.43 19.21
N LEU A 3 36.00 -7.26 18.33
CA LEU A 3 35.48 -7.47 16.98
C LEU A 3 34.15 -8.24 16.97
N PHE A 4 33.95 -9.19 17.89
CA PHE A 4 32.71 -9.97 18.00
C PHE A 4 31.54 -9.13 18.52
N LEU A 5 31.78 -8.18 19.40
CA LEU A 5 30.79 -7.23 19.90
C LEU A 5 30.38 -6.20 18.80
N TYR A 6 31.35 -5.77 17.97
CA TYR A 6 31.10 -4.87 16.86
C TYR A 6 30.25 -5.53 15.77
N TYR A 7 30.52 -6.80 15.42
CA TYR A 7 29.69 -7.56 14.48
C TYR A 7 28.32 -7.91 15.03
N ALA A 8 28.19 -8.18 16.32
CA ALA A 8 26.91 -8.44 16.97
C ALA A 8 26.03 -7.17 17.05
N SER A 9 26.64 -6.01 17.33
CA SER A 9 25.93 -4.72 17.36
C SER A 9 25.48 -4.29 15.95
N ARG A 10 26.32 -4.53 14.92
CA ARG A 10 25.98 -4.26 13.53
C ARG A 10 24.86 -5.18 12.99
N LYS A 11 24.88 -6.48 13.36
CA LYS A 11 23.78 -7.40 13.07
C LYS A 11 22.48 -7.01 13.80
N ARG A 12 22.55 -6.49 15.04
CA ARG A 12 21.40 -5.96 15.78
C ARG A 12 20.88 -4.65 15.20
N ALA A 13 21.76 -3.75 14.76
CA ALA A 13 21.38 -2.51 14.08
C ALA A 13 20.75 -2.76 12.69
N ILE A 14 21.23 -3.76 11.94
CA ILE A 14 20.63 -4.20 10.66
C ILE A 14 19.24 -4.83 10.90
N LYS A 15 19.00 -5.43 12.08
CA LYS A 15 17.70 -6.03 12.44
C LYS A 15 16.62 -5.00 12.81
N LEU A 16 17.00 -3.73 13.00
CA LEU A 16 16.10 -2.63 13.38
C LEU A 16 15.75 -1.67 12.22
N MET A 17 16.30 -1.84 11.04
CA MET A 17 15.83 -1.12 9.86
C MET A 17 14.46 -1.68 9.47
N LYS A 18 13.40 -0.85 9.58
CA LYS A 18 12.05 -1.20 9.12
C LYS A 18 12.13 -1.73 7.69
N LYS A 19 11.89 -3.03 7.52
CA LYS A 19 11.97 -3.67 6.22
C LYS A 19 10.86 -3.12 5.33
N ILE A 20 11.21 -2.36 4.30
CA ILE A 20 10.27 -1.78 3.35
C ILE A 20 10.14 -2.77 2.20
N TYR A 21 8.97 -3.38 2.05
CA TYR A 21 8.72 -4.40 1.03
C TYR A 21 8.29 -3.79 -0.31
N SER A 22 7.41 -2.79 -0.27
CA SER A 22 6.90 -2.16 -1.49
C SER A 22 7.96 -1.35 -2.23
N PRO A 23 8.06 -1.48 -3.56
CA PRO A 23 8.85 -0.59 -4.39
C PRO A 23 8.17 0.78 -4.60
N LEU A 24 6.87 0.89 -4.36
CA LEU A 24 6.13 2.16 -4.39
C LEU A 24 6.21 2.90 -3.05
N ARG A 25 6.13 4.23 -3.13
CA ARG A 25 5.95 5.12 -1.99
C ARG A 25 4.48 5.55 -1.97
N TYR A 26 3.75 5.18 -0.94
CA TYR A 26 2.35 5.55 -0.86
C TYR A 26 2.11 6.48 0.34
N PRO A 27 1.43 7.62 0.17
CA PRO A 27 1.07 8.51 1.28
C PRO A 27 0.26 7.74 2.32
N GLY A 28 0.57 7.92 3.60
CA GLY A 28 -0.11 7.19 4.67
C GLY A 28 0.33 5.73 4.81
N GLY A 29 1.52 5.37 4.26
CA GLY A 29 2.04 4.00 4.20
C GLY A 29 1.79 3.18 5.44
N LYS A 30 0.93 2.17 5.31
CA LYS A 30 0.48 1.27 6.38
C LYS A 30 1.54 0.24 6.80
N ALA A 31 2.84 0.49 6.53
CA ALA A 31 3.91 -0.41 6.98
C ALA A 31 3.89 -0.66 8.50
N LYS A 32 3.37 0.29 9.28
CA LYS A 32 3.15 0.11 10.73
C LYS A 32 2.03 -0.89 11.03
N VAL A 33 1.06 -1.03 10.15
CA VAL A 33 -0.07 -1.96 10.30
C VAL A 33 0.35 -3.41 10.08
N LEU A 34 1.49 -3.66 9.40
CA LEU A 34 1.96 -5.02 9.10
C LEU A 34 2.12 -5.87 10.36
N ALA A 35 2.75 -5.34 11.41
CA ALA A 35 2.96 -6.09 12.66
C ALA A 35 1.63 -6.47 13.32
N PHE A 36 0.66 -5.54 13.30
CA PHE A 36 -0.68 -5.77 13.80
C PHE A 36 -1.41 -6.85 12.97
N MET A 37 -1.36 -6.78 11.64
CA MET A 37 -2.01 -7.77 10.76
C MET A 37 -1.40 -9.18 10.93
N LYS A 38 -0.10 -9.28 11.12
CA LYS A 38 0.57 -10.57 11.42
C LYS A 38 0.03 -11.19 12.70
N ASP A 39 -0.07 -10.41 13.78
CA ASP A 39 -0.58 -10.90 15.05
C ASP A 39 -2.09 -11.20 14.99
N LEU A 40 -2.84 -10.40 14.21
CA LEU A 40 -4.26 -10.64 13.95
C LEU A 40 -4.48 -11.98 13.23
N ILE A 41 -3.70 -12.26 12.19
CA ILE A 41 -3.75 -13.53 11.45
C ILE A 41 -3.42 -14.68 12.40
N LYS A 42 -2.30 -14.60 13.11
CA LYS A 42 -1.87 -15.65 14.06
C LYS A 42 -2.94 -15.96 15.12
N LYS A 43 -3.72 -14.98 15.57
CA LYS A 43 -4.74 -15.15 16.61
C LYS A 43 -6.08 -15.65 16.09
N ASN A 44 -6.39 -15.47 14.81
CA ASN A 44 -7.73 -15.73 14.27
C ASN A 44 -7.78 -16.82 13.20
N PHE A 45 -6.63 -17.21 12.65
CA PHE A 45 -6.50 -18.36 11.77
C PHE A 45 -5.71 -19.45 12.51
N LYS A 46 -6.10 -20.68 12.32
CA LYS A 46 -5.42 -21.82 12.94
C LYS A 46 -4.11 -22.12 12.18
N GLU A 47 -3.79 -23.36 11.91
CA GLU A 47 -2.49 -23.79 11.41
C GLU A 47 -2.22 -23.47 9.93
N GLU A 48 -3.25 -23.16 9.14
CA GLU A 48 -3.12 -22.87 7.70
C GLU A 48 -2.82 -21.39 7.46
N LYS A 49 -1.97 -21.12 6.45
CA LYS A 49 -1.71 -19.78 5.95
C LYS A 49 -2.92 -19.30 5.16
N PRO A 50 -3.68 -18.30 5.65
CA PRO A 50 -4.82 -17.79 4.90
C PRO A 50 -4.37 -17.04 3.65
N CYS A 51 -5.30 -16.79 2.73
CA CYS A 51 -5.15 -15.76 1.74
C CYS A 51 -5.34 -14.36 2.35
N TYR A 52 -4.79 -13.34 1.70
CA TYR A 52 -4.96 -11.95 2.12
C TYR A 52 -5.43 -11.08 0.96
N ILE A 53 -6.42 -10.23 1.20
CA ILE A 53 -7.06 -9.42 0.18
C ILE A 53 -7.00 -7.94 0.54
N GLU A 54 -6.50 -7.09 -0.38
CA GLU A 54 -6.50 -5.63 -0.29
C GLU A 54 -7.26 -5.01 -1.47
N PRO A 55 -8.54 -4.60 -1.30
CA PRO A 55 -9.32 -3.95 -2.36
C PRO A 55 -8.85 -2.55 -2.74
N TYR A 56 -8.03 -1.90 -1.91
CA TYR A 56 -7.40 -0.60 -2.14
C TYR A 56 -5.89 -0.75 -1.97
N ALA A 57 -5.25 -1.42 -2.92
CA ALA A 57 -3.89 -1.89 -2.73
C ALA A 57 -2.84 -0.76 -2.73
N GLY A 58 -2.98 0.24 -3.61
CA GLY A 58 -1.99 1.29 -3.76
C GLY A 58 -0.56 0.73 -3.83
N GLY A 59 0.21 0.98 -2.78
CA GLY A 59 1.57 0.44 -2.62
C GLY A 59 1.64 -1.00 -2.14
N ALA A 60 0.55 -1.66 -1.80
CA ALA A 60 0.45 -3.05 -1.32
C ALA A 60 1.46 -3.41 -0.21
N ALA A 61 1.78 -2.47 0.68
CA ALA A 61 2.89 -2.65 1.61
C ALA A 61 2.61 -3.74 2.66
N VAL A 62 1.36 -3.88 3.10
CA VAL A 62 0.94 -4.91 4.06
C VAL A 62 0.85 -6.26 3.37
N ALA A 63 0.17 -6.33 2.21
CA ALA A 63 0.05 -7.55 1.42
C ALA A 63 1.42 -8.16 1.10
N LEU A 64 2.35 -7.35 0.57
CA LEU A 64 3.71 -7.80 0.27
C LEU A 64 4.48 -8.23 1.52
N GLY A 65 4.33 -7.49 2.62
CA GLY A 65 4.97 -7.86 3.88
C GLY A 65 4.51 -9.22 4.38
N LEU A 66 3.21 -9.47 4.36
CA LEU A 66 2.62 -10.75 4.76
C LEU A 66 3.07 -11.90 3.84
N LEU A 67 3.08 -11.69 2.53
CA LEU A 67 3.50 -12.69 1.55
C LEU A 67 4.99 -13.02 1.65
N LEU A 68 5.85 -12.00 1.72
CA LEU A 68 7.30 -12.17 1.73
C LEU A 68 7.84 -12.65 3.08
N GLU A 69 7.09 -12.47 4.17
CA GLU A 69 7.37 -13.08 5.48
C GLU A 69 6.68 -14.43 5.67
N ASP A 70 6.06 -14.96 4.61
CA ASP A 70 5.44 -16.28 4.55
C ASP A 70 4.30 -16.47 5.59
N VAL A 71 3.60 -15.36 5.92
CA VAL A 71 2.45 -15.35 6.83
C VAL A 71 1.18 -15.78 6.13
N VAL A 72 1.08 -15.49 4.82
CA VAL A 72 -0.07 -15.83 3.97
C VAL A 72 0.40 -16.62 2.74
N SER A 73 -0.48 -17.44 2.17
CA SER A 73 -0.19 -18.22 0.96
C SER A 73 -0.20 -17.36 -0.29
N ASP A 74 -1.23 -16.57 -0.44
CA ASP A 74 -1.53 -15.75 -1.62
C ASP A 74 -2.03 -14.37 -1.21
N ILE A 75 -1.78 -13.39 -2.09
CA ILE A 75 -2.35 -12.05 -1.96
C ILE A 75 -3.19 -11.70 -3.19
N TYR A 76 -4.36 -11.12 -2.93
CA TYR A 76 -5.29 -10.61 -3.92
C TYR A 76 -5.35 -9.09 -3.76
N ILE A 77 -4.79 -8.38 -4.71
CA ILE A 77 -4.70 -6.92 -4.67
C ILE A 77 -5.51 -6.30 -5.79
N ASN A 78 -6.35 -5.34 -5.44
CA ASN A 78 -7.16 -4.60 -6.38
C ASN A 78 -6.88 -3.10 -6.28
N ASP A 79 -6.79 -2.43 -7.41
CA ASP A 79 -6.73 -0.97 -7.44
C ASP A 79 -7.43 -0.45 -8.69
N ASN A 80 -8.39 0.44 -8.51
CA ASN A 80 -9.15 1.04 -9.63
C ASN A 80 -8.31 2.06 -10.44
N ASP A 81 -7.15 2.49 -9.94
CA ASP A 81 -6.22 3.29 -10.74
C ASP A 81 -5.49 2.38 -11.75
N ILE A 82 -5.82 2.57 -13.04
CA ILE A 82 -5.27 1.77 -14.15
C ILE A 82 -3.73 1.81 -14.19
N ALA A 83 -3.09 2.88 -13.72
CA ALA A 83 -1.65 3.00 -13.73
C ALA A 83 -1.02 2.19 -12.58
N ILE A 84 -1.65 2.15 -11.40
CA ILE A 84 -1.26 1.29 -10.27
C ILE A 84 -1.50 -0.17 -10.63
N TYR A 85 -2.67 -0.51 -11.18
CA TYR A 85 -2.94 -1.83 -11.73
C TYR A 85 -1.87 -2.25 -12.75
N SER A 86 -1.55 -1.35 -13.71
CA SER A 86 -0.54 -1.61 -14.74
C SER A 86 0.84 -1.87 -14.13
N PHE A 87 1.21 -1.19 -13.06
CA PHE A 87 2.46 -1.47 -12.37
C PHE A 87 2.47 -2.87 -11.77
N TRP A 88 1.44 -3.25 -11.01
CA TRP A 88 1.39 -4.57 -10.36
C TRP A 88 1.27 -5.70 -11.37
N GLU A 89 0.37 -5.57 -12.34
CA GLU A 89 0.10 -6.62 -13.31
C GLU A 89 1.21 -6.74 -14.35
N TYR A 90 1.53 -5.64 -15.04
CA TYR A 90 2.43 -5.73 -16.20
C TYR A 90 3.91 -5.61 -15.82
N CYS A 91 4.25 -4.78 -14.83
CA CYS A 91 5.65 -4.62 -14.45
C CYS A 91 6.12 -5.69 -13.47
N ILE A 92 5.30 -6.02 -12.46
CA ILE A 92 5.70 -6.95 -11.40
C ILE A 92 5.36 -8.39 -11.74
N ARG A 93 4.09 -8.67 -12.05
CA ARG A 93 3.64 -10.05 -12.23
C ARG A 93 4.09 -10.63 -13.56
N ARG A 94 3.89 -9.90 -14.68
CA ARG A 94 4.22 -10.41 -16.04
C ARG A 94 5.68 -10.21 -16.42
N HIS A 95 6.24 -9.01 -16.22
CA HIS A 95 7.53 -8.62 -16.80
C HIS A 95 8.55 -8.08 -15.79
N PRO A 96 8.82 -8.77 -14.64
CA PRO A 96 9.76 -8.25 -13.64
C PRO A 96 11.18 -8.06 -14.16
N THR A 97 11.66 -8.93 -15.04
CA THR A 97 13.00 -8.80 -15.65
C THR A 97 13.08 -7.57 -16.54
N LYS A 98 12.04 -7.28 -17.35
CA LYS A 98 11.97 -6.05 -18.17
C LYS A 98 11.99 -4.82 -17.27
N LEU A 99 11.25 -4.82 -16.15
CA LEU A 99 11.25 -3.73 -15.17
C LEU A 99 12.64 -3.52 -14.56
N ILE A 100 13.31 -4.59 -14.11
CA ILE A 100 14.65 -4.52 -13.54
C ILE A 100 15.64 -3.91 -14.53
N ASN A 101 15.63 -4.36 -15.79
CA ASN A 101 16.48 -3.82 -16.83
C ASN A 101 16.19 -2.34 -17.10
N LYS A 102 14.92 -1.95 -17.13
CA LYS A 102 14.53 -0.55 -17.32
C LYS A 102 14.98 0.33 -16.15
N ILE A 103 14.84 -0.12 -14.91
CA ILE A 103 15.35 0.59 -13.71
C ILE A 103 16.88 0.73 -13.76
N ARG A 104 17.61 -0.32 -14.17
CA ARG A 104 19.07 -0.30 -14.26
C ARG A 104 19.55 0.77 -15.22
N ASN A 105 18.91 0.89 -16.37
CA ASN A 105 19.35 1.71 -17.51
C ASN A 105 18.76 3.13 -17.52
N VAL A 106 17.61 3.37 -16.88
CA VAL A 106 16.96 4.69 -16.90
C VAL A 106 17.86 5.75 -16.27
N LYS A 107 17.99 6.90 -16.92
CA LYS A 107 18.60 8.12 -16.33
C LYS A 107 17.51 8.86 -15.56
N VAL A 108 17.78 9.20 -14.30
CA VAL A 108 16.81 9.93 -13.46
C VAL A 108 17.08 11.44 -13.64
N THR A 109 16.53 11.99 -14.72
CA THR A 109 16.66 13.39 -15.15
C THR A 109 15.29 14.04 -15.28
N ILE A 110 15.24 15.37 -15.40
CA ILE A 110 13.98 16.11 -15.65
C ILE A 110 13.41 15.72 -16.99
N ASP A 111 14.21 15.59 -18.05
CA ASP A 111 13.74 15.17 -19.38
C ASP A 111 13.03 13.79 -19.32
N GLU A 112 13.61 12.83 -18.59
CA GLU A 112 12.96 11.53 -18.39
C GLU A 112 11.70 11.67 -17.52
N TRP A 113 11.70 12.54 -16.52
CA TRP A 113 10.52 12.81 -15.71
C TRP A 113 9.37 13.37 -16.56
N GLU A 114 9.63 14.35 -17.43
CA GLU A 114 8.66 14.92 -18.35
C GLU A 114 8.11 13.88 -19.31
N LYS A 115 8.99 13.05 -19.89
CA LYS A 115 8.57 11.93 -20.71
C LYS A 115 7.64 10.98 -19.99
N GLN A 116 7.96 10.60 -18.73
CA GLN A 116 7.10 9.71 -17.95
C GLN A 116 5.81 10.41 -17.52
N ALA A 117 5.84 11.72 -17.28
CA ALA A 117 4.63 12.51 -17.01
C ALA A 117 3.70 12.56 -18.23
N CYS A 118 4.23 12.75 -19.44
CA CYS A 118 3.45 12.66 -20.68
C CYS A 118 2.83 11.28 -20.87
N ILE A 119 3.60 10.20 -20.62
CA ILE A 119 3.08 8.84 -20.72
C ILE A 119 1.93 8.62 -19.73
N TYR A 120 2.06 9.11 -18.49
CA TYR A 120 1.02 8.98 -17.48
C TYR A 120 -0.22 9.85 -17.78
N ALA A 121 -0.03 11.03 -18.35
CA ALA A 121 -1.11 11.97 -18.68
C ALA A 121 -1.94 11.56 -19.90
N ASP A 122 -1.40 10.69 -20.76
CA ASP A 122 -2.09 10.24 -21.99
C ASP A 122 -3.31 9.36 -21.62
N THR A 123 -4.48 10.00 -21.60
CA THR A 123 -5.76 9.36 -21.27
C THR A 123 -6.22 8.31 -22.29
N LYS A 124 -5.63 8.28 -23.50
CA LYS A 124 -5.92 7.27 -24.53
C LYS A 124 -5.15 5.98 -24.31
N LYS A 125 -4.14 5.98 -23.45
CA LYS A 125 -3.35 4.78 -23.16
C LYS A 125 -4.17 3.78 -22.37
N LYS A 126 -4.19 2.58 -22.92
CA LYS A 126 -4.66 1.39 -22.24
C LYS A 126 -3.63 0.95 -21.19
N GLU A 127 -4.04 0.08 -20.29
CA GLU A 127 -3.14 -0.61 -19.35
C GLU A 127 -1.93 -1.22 -20.08
N GLY A 128 -0.81 -1.28 -19.40
CA GLY A 128 0.39 -1.91 -19.94
C GLY A 128 1.67 -1.53 -19.20
N PHE A 129 2.76 -2.12 -19.67
CA PHE A 129 4.07 -1.98 -19.02
C PHE A 129 4.55 -0.51 -18.99
N GLU A 130 4.39 0.25 -20.07
CA GLU A 130 4.90 1.63 -20.13
C GLU A 130 4.12 2.55 -19.17
N LEU A 131 2.79 2.39 -19.07
CA LEU A 131 1.98 3.13 -18.10
C LEU A 131 2.35 2.73 -16.64
N GLY A 132 2.54 1.44 -16.39
CA GLY A 132 2.97 0.95 -15.08
C GLY A 132 4.36 1.46 -14.69
N PHE A 133 5.30 1.51 -15.65
CA PHE A 133 6.62 2.08 -15.40
C PHE A 133 6.56 3.59 -15.16
N ALA A 134 5.75 4.33 -15.92
CA ALA A 134 5.55 5.76 -15.71
C ALA A 134 5.00 6.05 -14.32
N ALA A 135 3.98 5.31 -13.87
CA ALA A 135 3.45 5.42 -12.52
C ALA A 135 4.53 5.16 -11.45
N PHE A 136 5.32 4.11 -11.61
CA PHE A 136 6.44 3.78 -10.72
C PHE A 136 7.49 4.89 -10.69
N PHE A 137 7.95 5.36 -11.84
CA PHE A 137 8.97 6.39 -11.94
C PHE A 137 8.53 7.70 -11.26
N LEU A 138 7.34 8.19 -11.62
CA LEU A 138 6.76 9.40 -11.03
C LEU A 138 6.55 9.23 -9.51
N ASN A 139 6.03 8.10 -9.08
CA ASN A 139 5.86 7.79 -7.65
C ASN A 139 7.20 7.86 -6.88
N ARG A 140 8.30 7.46 -7.50
CA ARG A 140 9.62 7.52 -6.87
C ARG A 140 10.24 8.92 -6.90
N CYS A 141 9.98 9.69 -7.95
CA CYS A 141 10.59 10.99 -8.21
C CYS A 141 9.79 12.19 -7.69
N ASN A 142 8.50 12.02 -7.39
CA ASN A 142 7.63 13.10 -6.95
C ASN A 142 7.59 13.29 -5.43
N HIS A 143 7.24 14.50 -5.02
CA HIS A 143 7.02 14.83 -3.62
C HIS A 143 6.01 13.88 -2.98
N SER A 144 6.34 13.33 -1.81
CA SER A 144 5.51 12.40 -1.02
C SER A 144 5.08 11.12 -1.75
N GLY A 145 5.58 10.85 -2.96
CA GLY A 145 5.16 9.72 -3.79
C GLY A 145 3.81 9.93 -4.49
N ILE A 146 3.31 11.15 -4.53
CA ILE A 146 2.06 11.50 -5.23
C ILE A 146 2.36 11.56 -6.73
N ILE A 147 1.74 10.67 -7.53
CA ILE A 147 2.07 10.54 -8.95
C ILE A 147 1.80 11.84 -9.73
N LYS A 148 0.75 12.59 -9.38
CA LYS A 148 0.46 13.91 -9.96
C LYS A 148 1.18 15.07 -9.26
N GLY A 149 2.04 14.78 -8.28
CA GLY A 149 2.87 15.77 -7.61
C GLY A 149 4.03 16.20 -8.51
N GLY A 150 4.59 17.37 -8.25
CA GLY A 150 5.76 17.85 -8.98
C GLY A 150 7.05 17.08 -8.59
N PRO A 151 8.12 17.22 -9.40
CA PRO A 151 9.38 16.55 -9.17
C PRO A 151 10.07 17.04 -7.90
N ILE A 152 10.70 16.13 -7.17
CA ILE A 152 11.51 16.48 -6.01
C ILE A 152 12.69 17.36 -6.49
N GLY A 153 12.88 18.50 -5.84
CA GLY A 153 13.90 19.49 -6.23
C GLY A 153 13.40 20.53 -7.26
N GLY A 154 12.14 20.40 -7.74
CA GLY A 154 11.58 21.27 -8.78
C GLY A 154 12.19 20.98 -10.16
N HIS A 155 11.72 21.71 -11.19
CA HIS A 155 12.23 21.54 -12.57
C HIS A 155 13.69 22.00 -12.70
N THR A 156 14.11 23.02 -11.96
CA THR A 156 15.48 23.54 -11.98
C THR A 156 16.48 22.71 -11.18
N GLN A 157 16.00 21.76 -10.38
CA GLN A 157 16.83 20.88 -9.54
C GLN A 157 17.80 21.63 -8.60
N THR A 158 17.41 22.81 -8.12
CA THR A 158 18.22 23.67 -7.22
C THR A 158 17.94 23.37 -5.73
N GLY A 159 16.93 22.57 -5.42
CA GLY A 159 16.57 22.23 -4.05
C GLY A 159 17.57 21.33 -3.34
N GLN A 160 17.50 21.28 -1.99
CA GLN A 160 18.34 20.42 -1.14
C GLN A 160 18.26 18.94 -1.50
N TYR A 161 17.11 18.48 -1.92
CA TYR A 161 16.88 17.10 -2.40
C TYR A 161 16.62 17.14 -3.90
N ARG A 162 17.32 16.27 -4.64
CA ARG A 162 17.17 16.12 -6.08
C ARG A 162 16.22 14.98 -6.45
N LEU A 163 15.88 14.90 -7.72
CA LEU A 163 14.92 13.97 -8.31
C LEU A 163 15.21 12.50 -7.97
N ASP A 164 16.47 12.12 -7.92
CA ASP A 164 16.98 10.76 -7.69
C ASP A 164 17.03 10.35 -6.21
N CYS A 165 16.85 11.30 -5.27
CA CYS A 165 17.06 11.06 -3.82
C CYS A 165 16.19 9.90 -3.24
N ARG A 166 15.14 9.50 -3.95
CA ARG A 166 14.29 8.36 -3.59
C ARG A 166 14.32 7.24 -4.64
N PHE A 167 15.25 7.28 -5.60
CA PHE A 167 15.38 6.32 -6.69
C PHE A 167 16.67 5.48 -6.56
N ASN A 168 16.88 4.86 -5.40
CA ASN A 168 18.02 3.94 -5.21
C ASN A 168 17.80 2.66 -6.04
N LYS A 169 18.47 2.57 -7.20
CA LYS A 169 18.31 1.48 -8.16
C LYS A 169 18.57 0.11 -7.55
N THR A 170 19.67 -0.03 -6.80
CA THR A 170 20.06 -1.31 -6.19
C THR A 170 19.00 -1.80 -5.21
N GLU A 171 18.52 -0.93 -4.34
CA GLU A 171 17.49 -1.28 -3.36
C GLU A 171 16.15 -1.62 -4.04
N LEU A 172 15.74 -0.86 -5.05
CA LEU A 172 14.52 -1.10 -5.82
C LEU A 172 14.58 -2.44 -6.57
N ILE A 173 15.71 -2.75 -7.22
CA ILE A 173 15.93 -4.01 -7.91
C ILE A 173 15.86 -5.19 -6.92
N ASN A 174 16.49 -5.06 -5.74
CA ASN A 174 16.45 -6.09 -4.72
C ASN A 174 15.02 -6.37 -4.21
N ARG A 175 14.20 -5.34 -4.01
CA ARG A 175 12.79 -5.49 -3.64
C ARG A 175 12.00 -6.19 -4.75
N ILE A 176 12.16 -5.75 -5.99
CA ILE A 176 11.47 -6.33 -7.14
C ILE A 176 11.86 -7.79 -7.33
N ASN A 177 13.14 -8.14 -7.18
CA ASN A 177 13.60 -9.54 -7.24
C ASN A 177 12.95 -10.40 -6.16
N ALA A 178 12.82 -9.89 -4.92
CA ALA A 178 12.15 -10.61 -3.85
C ALA A 178 10.66 -10.88 -4.17
N ILE A 179 9.96 -9.86 -4.68
CA ILE A 179 8.56 -9.97 -5.08
C ILE A 179 8.40 -10.92 -6.27
N ALA A 180 9.28 -10.83 -7.27
CA ALA A 180 9.24 -11.65 -8.48
C ALA A 180 9.33 -13.15 -8.19
N LYS A 181 10.04 -13.56 -7.13
CA LYS A 181 10.10 -14.96 -6.68
C LYS A 181 8.74 -15.51 -6.23
N ARG A 182 7.86 -14.63 -5.78
CA ARG A 182 6.53 -14.97 -5.30
C ARG A 182 5.40 -14.50 -6.24
N ARG A 183 5.72 -14.10 -7.50
CA ARG A 183 4.74 -13.52 -8.43
C ARG A 183 3.54 -14.42 -8.76
N LYS A 184 3.69 -15.75 -8.65
CA LYS A 184 2.61 -16.70 -8.86
C LYS A 184 1.53 -16.62 -7.76
N ASN A 185 1.91 -16.15 -6.57
CA ASN A 185 1.03 -15.95 -5.42
C ASN A 185 0.47 -14.51 -5.34
N ILE A 186 0.60 -13.72 -6.41
CA ILE A 186 0.10 -12.34 -6.48
C ILE A 186 -0.97 -12.29 -7.56
N HIS A 187 -2.21 -12.06 -7.14
CA HIS A 187 -3.38 -11.93 -8.01
C HIS A 187 -3.78 -10.46 -8.07
N VAL A 188 -3.86 -9.89 -9.28
CA VAL A 188 -4.02 -8.43 -9.48
C VAL A 188 -5.32 -8.14 -10.23
N PHE A 189 -6.10 -7.19 -9.71
CA PHE A 189 -7.40 -6.78 -10.24
C PHE A 189 -7.45 -5.26 -10.41
N LYS A 190 -8.42 -4.76 -11.23
CA LYS A 190 -8.64 -3.33 -11.53
C LYS A 190 -10.10 -2.90 -11.43
N ASP A 191 -10.86 -3.65 -10.69
CA ASP A 191 -12.31 -3.42 -10.59
C ASP A 191 -12.63 -2.23 -9.66
N ASP A 192 -13.81 -1.64 -9.82
CA ASP A 192 -14.39 -0.88 -8.72
C ASP A 192 -14.48 -1.78 -7.48
N THR A 193 -14.26 -1.22 -6.30
CA THR A 193 -14.20 -2.03 -5.07
C THR A 193 -15.51 -2.76 -4.79
N LYS A 194 -16.67 -2.18 -5.13
CA LYS A 194 -17.97 -2.83 -4.93
C LYS A 194 -18.08 -4.06 -5.82
N ASP A 195 -17.71 -3.92 -7.09
CA ASP A 195 -17.71 -5.02 -8.06
C ASP A 195 -16.71 -6.11 -7.67
N PHE A 196 -15.50 -5.69 -7.25
CA PHE A 196 -14.47 -6.61 -6.76
C PHE A 196 -14.95 -7.46 -5.59
N LEU A 197 -15.59 -6.85 -4.58
CA LEU A 197 -16.10 -7.56 -3.40
C LEU A 197 -17.26 -8.53 -3.74
N LEU A 198 -17.97 -8.31 -4.83
CA LEU A 198 -19.10 -9.11 -5.29
C LEU A 198 -18.74 -10.15 -6.36
N ARG A 199 -17.46 -10.26 -6.71
CA ARG A 199 -16.96 -11.22 -7.70
C ARG A 199 -17.24 -12.66 -7.28
N LYS A 200 -17.84 -13.43 -8.19
CA LYS A 200 -18.19 -14.85 -7.96
C LYS A 200 -16.94 -15.74 -7.84
N ASP A 201 -15.89 -15.44 -8.61
CA ASP A 201 -14.63 -16.19 -8.60
C ASP A 201 -13.82 -16.01 -7.32
N LEU A 202 -14.07 -14.94 -6.55
CA LEU A 202 -13.48 -14.73 -5.24
C LEU A 202 -14.25 -15.39 -4.08
N HIS A 203 -15.47 -15.86 -4.31
CA HIS A 203 -16.31 -16.41 -3.24
C HIS A 203 -15.63 -17.50 -2.42
N ASN A 204 -14.97 -18.46 -3.09
CA ASN A 204 -14.26 -19.55 -2.41
C ASN A 204 -13.03 -19.05 -1.65
N VAL A 205 -12.34 -18.03 -2.19
CA VAL A 205 -11.16 -17.42 -1.56
C VAL A 205 -11.55 -16.62 -0.31
N LEU A 206 -12.68 -15.93 -0.36
CA LEU A 206 -13.17 -15.09 0.74
C LEU A 206 -13.43 -15.88 2.04
N CYS A 207 -13.77 -17.15 1.96
CA CYS A 207 -14.06 -17.99 3.15
C CYS A 207 -12.84 -18.15 4.07
N ASP A 208 -11.63 -18.27 3.49
CA ASP A 208 -10.38 -18.50 4.22
C ASP A 208 -9.37 -17.36 4.08
N CYS A 209 -9.84 -16.14 3.92
CA CYS A 209 -8.98 -14.97 3.81
C CYS A 209 -9.10 -14.00 4.98
N LEU A 210 -8.09 -13.15 5.11
CA LEU A 210 -8.22 -11.87 5.80
C LEU A 210 -8.40 -10.78 4.76
N LEU A 211 -9.54 -10.11 4.77
CA LEU A 211 -9.85 -8.98 3.91
C LEU A 211 -9.56 -7.68 4.66
N TYR A 212 -8.67 -6.84 4.13
CA TYR A 212 -8.33 -5.54 4.71
C TYR A 212 -8.64 -4.40 3.74
N LEU A 213 -9.48 -3.49 4.16
CA LEU A 213 -9.85 -2.31 3.41
C LEU A 213 -9.22 -1.05 4.02
N ASP A 214 -8.62 -0.23 3.18
CA ASP A 214 -8.12 1.10 3.50
C ASP A 214 -8.63 2.09 2.44
N PRO A 215 -9.95 2.37 2.41
CA PRO A 215 -10.55 3.21 1.40
C PRO A 215 -10.06 4.66 1.48
N PRO A 216 -10.30 5.48 0.44
CA PRO A 216 -10.07 6.91 0.51
C PRO A 216 -10.71 7.52 1.75
N TYR A 217 -10.01 8.42 2.43
CA TYR A 217 -10.50 9.05 3.65
C TYR A 217 -11.78 9.84 3.42
N TYR A 218 -12.70 9.75 4.37
CA TYR A 218 -13.99 10.42 4.30
C TYR A 218 -13.84 11.95 4.18
N LYS A 219 -12.98 12.57 5.01
CA LYS A 219 -12.81 14.02 5.02
C LYS A 219 -11.72 14.54 4.09
N LYS A 220 -10.66 13.78 3.86
CA LYS A 220 -9.48 14.23 3.09
C LYS A 220 -9.32 13.49 1.75
N GLY A 221 -10.25 12.63 1.38
CA GLY A 221 -10.14 11.78 0.20
C GLY A 221 -9.96 12.59 -1.08
N SER A 222 -10.74 13.65 -1.30
CA SER A 222 -10.69 14.51 -2.48
C SER A 222 -9.35 15.23 -2.67
N GLN A 223 -8.60 15.47 -1.60
CA GLN A 223 -7.29 16.15 -1.64
C GLN A 223 -6.13 15.19 -1.92
N LEU A 224 -6.28 13.89 -1.62
CA LEU A 224 -5.20 12.92 -1.63
C LEU A 224 -5.30 11.92 -2.77
N TYR A 225 -6.49 11.63 -3.27
CA TYR A 225 -6.74 10.55 -4.22
C TYR A 225 -7.40 11.06 -5.50
N LYS A 226 -7.06 10.44 -6.64
CA LYS A 226 -7.68 10.73 -7.93
C LYS A 226 -9.15 10.26 -7.94
N ASN A 227 -9.41 9.11 -7.36
CA ASN A 227 -10.72 8.50 -7.19
C ASN A 227 -11.09 8.66 -5.72
N PHE A 228 -11.82 9.71 -5.38
CA PHE A 228 -12.32 9.93 -4.03
C PHE A 228 -13.77 9.45 -3.92
N TYR A 229 -14.15 9.06 -2.72
CA TYR A 229 -15.49 8.60 -2.40
C TYR A 229 -16.35 9.75 -1.87
N ILE A 230 -17.61 9.79 -2.29
CA ILE A 230 -18.64 10.62 -1.68
C ILE A 230 -19.33 9.84 -0.54
N HIS A 231 -20.14 10.53 0.26
CA HIS A 231 -20.85 9.93 1.40
C HIS A 231 -21.56 8.62 1.05
N LYS A 232 -22.27 8.60 -0.09
CA LYS A 232 -23.00 7.44 -0.58
C LYS A 232 -22.11 6.23 -0.86
N ASP A 233 -20.91 6.44 -1.40
CA ASP A 233 -19.97 5.35 -1.70
C ASP A 233 -19.50 4.66 -0.42
N HIS A 234 -19.18 5.45 0.63
CA HIS A 234 -18.81 4.93 1.94
C HIS A 234 -19.96 4.14 2.59
N GLU A 235 -21.20 4.63 2.46
CA GLU A 235 -22.39 3.95 2.95
C GLU A 235 -22.60 2.62 2.23
N GLU A 236 -22.49 2.59 0.90
CA GLU A 236 -22.62 1.36 0.10
C GLU A 236 -21.58 0.31 0.47
N ILE A 237 -20.30 0.70 0.58
CA ILE A 237 -19.24 -0.20 1.06
C ILE A 237 -19.57 -0.73 2.44
N SER A 238 -20.07 0.10 3.36
CA SER A 238 -20.41 -0.35 4.71
C SER A 238 -21.52 -1.41 4.70
N LYS A 239 -22.53 -1.23 3.85
CA LYS A 239 -23.63 -2.20 3.66
C LYS A 239 -23.13 -3.54 3.10
N ILE A 240 -22.23 -3.50 2.13
CA ILE A 240 -21.60 -4.70 1.58
C ILE A 240 -20.79 -5.42 2.68
N MET A 241 -19.90 -4.69 3.36
CA MET A 241 -19.03 -5.26 4.38
C MET A 241 -19.78 -5.93 5.53
N GLN A 242 -20.90 -5.35 5.97
CA GLN A 242 -21.71 -5.93 7.05
C GLN A 242 -22.46 -7.21 6.64
N LYS A 243 -22.76 -7.37 5.34
CA LYS A 243 -23.36 -8.60 4.78
C LYS A 243 -22.33 -9.71 4.56
N LEU A 244 -21.05 -9.37 4.39
CA LEU A 244 -20.01 -10.35 4.15
C LEU A 244 -19.71 -11.16 5.41
N ASN A 245 -19.99 -12.46 5.37
CA ASN A 245 -19.72 -13.38 6.47
C ASN A 245 -18.28 -13.92 6.46
N VAL A 246 -17.29 -13.01 6.35
CA VAL A 246 -15.86 -13.32 6.29
C VAL A 246 -15.07 -12.56 7.36
N ARG A 247 -13.78 -12.87 7.52
CA ARG A 247 -12.89 -12.12 8.41
C ARG A 247 -12.41 -10.86 7.69
N TRP A 248 -12.88 -9.69 8.11
CA TRP A 248 -12.45 -8.42 7.54
C TRP A 248 -12.09 -7.37 8.59
N VAL A 249 -11.21 -6.47 8.18
CA VAL A 249 -10.84 -5.26 8.90
C VAL A 249 -10.95 -4.08 7.93
N ILE A 250 -11.49 -2.96 8.40
CA ILE A 250 -11.52 -1.72 7.63
C ILE A 250 -10.96 -0.57 8.46
N SER A 251 -10.08 0.24 7.88
CA SER A 251 -9.53 1.44 8.51
C SER A 251 -10.02 2.71 7.85
N TYR A 252 -10.23 3.76 8.66
CA TYR A 252 -10.68 5.07 8.24
C TYR A 252 -10.07 6.19 9.10
N ASP A 253 -10.14 7.42 8.59
CA ASP A 253 -10.08 8.61 9.44
C ASP A 253 -11.29 8.60 10.39
N ASN A 254 -11.05 8.96 11.65
CA ASN A 254 -12.03 8.83 12.72
C ASN A 254 -13.09 9.95 12.64
N GLN A 255 -14.12 9.77 11.82
CA GLN A 255 -15.22 10.70 11.62
C GLN A 255 -16.55 10.16 12.20
N PRO A 256 -17.44 11.06 12.68
CA PRO A 256 -18.73 10.67 13.22
C PRO A 256 -19.60 9.85 12.26
N GLU A 257 -19.58 10.19 10.97
CA GLU A 257 -20.33 9.52 9.91
C GLU A 257 -19.85 8.08 9.74
N ILE A 258 -18.54 7.87 9.71
CA ILE A 258 -17.95 6.53 9.63
C ILE A 258 -18.34 5.69 10.85
N ARG A 259 -18.32 6.28 12.05
CA ARG A 259 -18.76 5.59 13.28
C ARG A 259 -20.23 5.15 13.21
N LYS A 260 -21.10 5.93 12.56
CA LYS A 260 -22.52 5.57 12.35
C LYS A 260 -22.66 4.39 11.40
N PHE A 261 -21.89 4.38 10.28
CA PHE A 261 -21.95 3.28 9.32
C PHE A 261 -21.56 1.92 9.91
N TYR A 262 -20.65 1.90 10.86
CA TYR A 262 -20.16 0.66 11.49
C TYR A 262 -20.58 0.54 12.96
N ALA A 263 -21.73 1.15 13.34
CA ALA A 263 -22.26 1.06 14.71
C ALA A 263 -22.48 -0.40 15.12
N GLY A 264 -22.24 -0.72 16.41
CA GLY A 264 -22.39 -2.07 16.96
C GLY A 264 -21.21 -3.03 16.70
N LEU A 265 -20.28 -2.68 15.79
CA LEU A 265 -19.12 -3.53 15.51
C LEU A 265 -17.96 -3.27 16.50
N LYS A 266 -17.10 -4.29 16.66
CA LYS A 266 -15.83 -4.13 17.38
C LYS A 266 -14.97 -3.09 16.70
N LYS A 267 -14.40 -2.16 17.48
CA LYS A 267 -13.56 -1.07 16.96
C LYS A 267 -12.34 -0.83 17.83
N ARG A 268 -11.29 -0.24 17.23
CA ARG A 268 -10.09 0.27 17.91
C ARG A 268 -9.65 1.57 17.28
N GLU A 269 -9.24 2.52 18.10
CA GLU A 269 -8.64 3.79 17.68
C GLU A 269 -7.12 3.71 17.77
N PHE A 270 -6.42 4.40 16.89
CA PHE A 270 -4.97 4.47 16.88
C PHE A 270 -4.49 5.77 16.23
N ASN A 271 -3.23 6.11 16.45
CA ASN A 271 -2.62 7.31 15.90
C ASN A 271 -1.63 6.94 14.80
N LEU A 272 -1.77 7.56 13.62
CA LEU A 272 -0.75 7.48 12.58
C LEU A 272 -0.02 8.81 12.47
N THR A 273 1.31 8.74 12.53
CA THR A 273 2.17 9.89 12.26
C THR A 273 2.39 10.00 10.77
N TYR A 274 1.86 11.04 10.15
CA TYR A 274 2.06 11.32 8.71
C TYR A 274 3.28 12.20 8.50
N TYR A 275 4.23 11.73 7.70
CA TYR A 275 5.38 12.52 7.24
C TYR A 275 5.05 13.14 5.87
N ALA A 276 4.16 14.11 5.82
CA ALA A 276 3.87 14.86 4.60
C ALA A 276 3.87 16.36 4.89
N GLY A 277 4.79 17.11 4.28
CA GLY A 277 4.78 18.57 4.27
C GLY A 277 6.11 19.25 4.58
N HIS A 278 6.29 20.46 4.03
CA HIS A 278 7.41 21.36 4.27
C HIS A 278 7.56 21.72 5.77
N LYS A 279 8.81 21.91 6.23
CA LYS A 279 9.22 22.16 7.62
C LYS A 279 8.61 23.42 8.28
N THR A 280 7.84 24.23 7.58
CA THR A 280 7.43 25.57 8.03
C THR A 280 6.06 25.68 8.71
N VAL A 281 5.29 24.60 8.80
CA VAL A 281 4.02 24.64 9.52
C VAL A 281 4.01 23.54 10.58
N LYS A 282 3.92 23.92 11.86
CA LYS A 282 3.54 23.03 12.97
C LYS A 282 2.10 22.52 12.71
N ARG A 283 1.94 21.52 11.87
CA ARG A 283 0.66 20.85 11.71
C ARG A 283 0.59 19.73 12.75
N GLU A 284 -0.55 19.64 13.41
CA GLU A 284 -0.88 18.49 14.25
C GLU A 284 -0.71 17.21 13.40
N LYS A 285 0.37 16.48 13.68
CA LYS A 285 0.84 15.35 12.88
C LYS A 285 0.15 14.04 13.26
N ASN A 286 -0.79 14.04 14.18
CA ASN A 286 -1.48 12.87 14.66
C ASN A 286 -2.89 12.81 14.07
N GLY A 287 -3.04 12.08 12.96
CA GLY A 287 -4.35 11.70 12.48
C GLY A 287 -4.94 10.61 13.40
N LYS A 288 -6.06 10.89 14.05
CA LYS A 288 -6.82 9.85 14.75
C LYS A 288 -7.47 8.96 13.68
N GLU A 289 -7.11 7.70 13.69
CA GLU A 289 -7.70 6.68 12.83
C GLU A 289 -8.52 5.69 13.65
N ILE A 290 -9.40 4.98 12.97
CA ILE A 290 -10.26 3.97 13.57
C ILE A 290 -10.27 2.72 12.68
N MET A 291 -10.18 1.56 13.31
CA MET A 291 -10.41 0.26 12.66
C MET A 291 -11.70 -0.36 13.17
N PHE A 292 -12.47 -0.93 12.25
CA PHE A 292 -13.61 -1.78 12.56
C PHE A 292 -13.32 -3.22 12.12
N PHE A 293 -13.91 -4.17 12.85
CA PHE A 293 -13.64 -5.59 12.69
C PHE A 293 -14.95 -6.36 12.51
N SER A 294 -14.97 -7.30 11.57
CA SER A 294 -16.10 -8.21 11.43
C SER A 294 -16.31 -9.05 12.69
N ASN A 295 -17.53 -9.56 12.88
CA ASN A 295 -17.86 -10.46 13.97
C ASN A 295 -17.09 -11.80 13.93
N ARG A 296 -16.53 -12.15 12.76
CA ARG A 296 -15.65 -13.31 12.55
C ARG A 296 -14.25 -13.12 13.15
N ILE A 297 -13.82 -11.90 13.39
CA ILE A 297 -12.57 -11.60 14.12
C ILE A 297 -12.84 -11.76 15.63
N LYS A 298 -12.28 -12.80 16.22
CA LYS A 298 -12.50 -13.14 17.66
C LYS A 298 -11.49 -12.45 18.57
N LYS A 299 -10.20 -12.45 18.18
CA LYS A 299 -9.10 -11.92 18.99
C LYS A 299 -8.44 -10.73 18.26
N ILE A 300 -8.52 -9.53 18.84
CA ILE A 300 -7.92 -8.30 18.29
C ILE A 300 -6.58 -8.06 19.01
N PRO A 301 -5.46 -7.86 18.29
CA PRO A 301 -4.17 -7.50 18.87
C PRO A 301 -4.19 -6.15 19.59
N PRO A 302 -3.21 -5.85 20.46
CA PRO A 302 -3.07 -4.53 21.05
C PRO A 302 -2.66 -3.49 19.98
N MET A 303 -3.23 -2.28 20.06
CA MET A 303 -2.94 -1.19 19.12
C MET A 303 -1.52 -0.63 19.26
N SER A 304 -0.84 -0.88 20.38
CA SER A 304 0.57 -0.54 20.58
C SER A 304 1.52 -1.12 19.51
N LEU A 305 1.07 -2.11 18.71
CA LEU A 305 1.80 -2.59 17.54
C LEU A 305 1.79 -1.59 16.38
N ILE A 306 0.83 -0.65 16.34
CA ILE A 306 0.71 0.39 15.31
C ILE A 306 1.25 1.73 15.82
N ASP A 307 1.03 2.05 17.08
CA ASP A 307 1.36 3.35 17.69
C ASP A 307 2.88 3.58 17.89
N LYS A 308 3.72 2.56 17.65
CA LYS A 308 5.19 2.64 17.65
C LYS A 308 5.70 3.10 16.27
#